data_158069c429e0a7531678bcc979a6d99a
#
_entry.id   158069c429e0a7531678bcc979a6d99a
#
_cell.length_a   1.000
_cell.length_b   1.000
_cell.length_c   1.000
_cell.angle_alpha   90.00
_cell.angle_beta   90.00
_cell.angle_gamma   90.00
#
_symmetry.space_group_name_H-M   'P 1'
#
loop_
_entity.id
_entity.type
_entity.pdbx_description
1 polymer ?
#
loop_
_entity_poly.entity_id
_entity_poly.type
_entity_poly.pdbx_seq_one_letter_code
_entity_poly.pdbx_strand_id
1 'polypeptide(L)'
;MATDFDAIHDLIREVPKGEVASYGMIASLLPGVGPRQVARAMRSAPGDLAWYRILTSSGAPADHSGAAEQRRRLKKERVAFKKNGAVDWSQCRWRGPTQKWLDNSGRDIEEVMEIIAGWKS
;
A
#
# COMPACT_ATOMS: atom_id res chain seq x y z
N MET A 1 -9.79 -23.09 -2.11
CA MET A 1 -9.54 -22.03 -1.11
C MET A 1 -9.61 -20.67 -1.78
N ALA A 2 -10.36 -19.81 -1.20
CA ALA A 2 -10.48 -18.46 -1.74
C ALA A 2 -9.15 -17.73 -1.66
N THR A 3 -8.87 -16.90 -2.64
CA THR A 3 -7.78 -15.95 -2.53
C THR A 3 -8.09 -15.04 -1.36
N ASP A 4 -7.13 -14.82 -0.51
CA ASP A 4 -7.37 -14.06 0.70
C ASP A 4 -7.28 -12.56 0.43
N PHE A 5 -8.21 -12.06 -0.38
CA PHE A 5 -8.30 -10.63 -0.65
C PHE A 5 -8.67 -9.83 0.59
N ASP A 6 -9.39 -10.45 1.52
CA ASP A 6 -9.75 -9.76 2.76
C ASP A 6 -8.50 -9.40 3.57
N ALA A 7 -7.52 -10.29 3.64
CA ALA A 7 -6.28 -9.98 4.33
C ALA A 7 -5.52 -8.85 3.64
N ILE A 8 -5.54 -8.83 2.32
CA ILE A 8 -4.91 -7.75 1.55
C ILE A 8 -5.63 -6.43 1.81
N HIS A 9 -6.97 -6.43 1.76
CA HIS A 9 -7.76 -5.23 2.02
C HIS A 9 -7.55 -4.71 3.44
N ASP A 10 -7.51 -5.62 4.43
CA ASP A 10 -7.29 -5.22 5.81
C ASP A 10 -5.93 -4.55 6.01
N LEU A 11 -4.91 -5.08 5.33
CA LEU A 11 -3.58 -4.48 5.43
C LEU A 11 -3.56 -3.10 4.77
N ILE A 12 -4.23 -2.95 3.62
CA ILE A 12 -4.31 -1.66 2.95
C ILE A 12 -5.00 -0.62 3.83
N ARG A 13 -5.97 -1.03 4.63
CA ARG A 13 -6.64 -0.13 5.57
C ARG A 13 -5.72 0.42 6.64
N GLU A 14 -4.56 -0.21 6.84
CA GLU A 14 -3.56 0.27 7.79
C GLU A 14 -2.78 1.48 7.26
N VAL A 15 -2.81 1.73 5.96
CA VAL A 15 -2.09 2.87 5.37
C VAL A 15 -2.87 4.15 5.69
N PRO A 16 -2.31 5.06 6.49
CA PRO A 16 -3.05 6.23 6.93
C PRO A 16 -3.08 7.34 5.88
N LYS A 17 -3.95 8.29 6.11
CA LYS A 17 -4.03 9.50 5.29
C LYS A 17 -2.67 10.19 5.23
N GLY A 18 -2.26 10.58 4.04
CA GLY A 18 -0.98 11.28 3.84
C GLY A 18 0.21 10.38 3.63
N GLU A 19 0.03 9.05 3.74
CA GLU A 19 1.08 8.08 3.47
C GLU A 19 0.66 7.19 2.31
N VAL A 20 1.66 6.61 1.65
CA VAL A 20 1.42 5.71 0.51
C VAL A 20 2.30 4.48 0.61
N ALA A 21 1.85 3.41 0.00
CA ALA A 21 2.60 2.16 -0.08
C ALA A 21 2.62 1.67 -1.52
N SER A 22 3.61 0.85 -1.84
CA SER A 22 3.62 0.19 -3.15
C SER A 22 2.94 -1.18 -3.05
N TYR A 23 2.56 -1.72 -4.20
CA TYR A 23 2.05 -3.10 -4.26
C TYR A 23 3.03 -4.08 -3.61
N GLY A 24 4.32 -3.88 -3.86
CA GLY A 24 5.35 -4.75 -3.29
C GLY A 24 5.45 -4.63 -1.78
N MET A 25 5.28 -3.43 -1.24
CA MET A 25 5.30 -3.23 0.21
C MET A 25 4.16 -4.01 0.88
N ILE A 26 2.96 -3.92 0.34
CA ILE A 26 1.82 -4.66 0.85
C ILE A 26 2.07 -6.16 0.77
N ALA A 27 2.52 -6.63 -0.41
CA ALA A 27 2.78 -8.05 -0.63
C ALA A 27 3.85 -8.59 0.32
N SER A 28 4.86 -7.80 0.63
CA SER A 28 5.99 -8.25 1.45
C SER A 28 5.59 -8.64 2.87
N LEU A 29 4.47 -8.11 3.37
CA LEU A 29 3.99 -8.40 4.72
C LEU A 29 3.03 -9.59 4.78
N LEU A 30 2.65 -10.15 3.63
CA LEU A 30 1.67 -11.25 3.57
C LEU A 30 2.32 -12.49 2.96
N PRO A 31 2.43 -13.59 3.71
CA PRO A 31 3.03 -14.82 3.20
C PRO A 31 2.31 -15.32 1.96
N GLY A 32 3.07 -15.70 0.94
CA GLY A 32 2.51 -16.27 -0.28
C GLY A 32 1.79 -15.28 -1.19
N VAL A 33 1.89 -13.99 -0.92
CA VAL A 33 1.22 -12.95 -1.71
C VAL A 33 2.27 -12.18 -2.51
N GLY A 34 2.05 -12.06 -3.82
CA GLY A 34 2.90 -11.24 -4.68
C GLY A 34 2.18 -9.95 -5.08
N PRO A 35 2.92 -9.02 -5.70
CA PRO A 35 2.33 -7.74 -6.13
C PRO A 35 1.13 -7.88 -7.06
N ARG A 36 1.12 -8.92 -7.90
CA ARG A 36 0.00 -9.17 -8.82
C ARG A 36 -1.28 -9.49 -8.08
N GLN A 37 -1.17 -10.21 -6.96
CA GLN A 37 -2.33 -10.54 -6.15
C GLN A 37 -2.88 -9.30 -5.46
N VAL A 38 -1.99 -8.41 -5.02
CA VAL A 38 -2.41 -7.13 -4.47
C VAL A 38 -3.16 -6.33 -5.53
N ALA A 39 -2.64 -6.28 -6.76
CA ALA A 39 -3.31 -5.58 -7.86
C ALA A 39 -4.69 -6.16 -8.15
N ARG A 40 -4.84 -7.48 -8.11
CA ARG A 40 -6.15 -8.11 -8.27
C ARG A 40 -7.11 -7.74 -7.15
N ALA A 41 -6.62 -7.73 -5.92
CA ALA A 41 -7.44 -7.35 -4.78
C ALA A 41 -7.92 -5.91 -4.89
N MET A 42 -7.13 -5.03 -5.51
CA MET A 42 -7.52 -3.65 -5.72
C MET A 42 -8.71 -3.53 -6.67
N ARG A 43 -8.85 -4.44 -7.64
CA ARG A 43 -9.96 -4.41 -8.57
C ARG A 43 -11.29 -4.73 -7.92
N SER A 44 -11.26 -5.48 -6.84
CA SER A 44 -12.47 -5.85 -6.09
C SER A 44 -12.54 -5.11 -4.75
N ALA A 45 -11.86 -3.99 -4.65
CA ALA A 45 -11.79 -3.24 -3.39
C ALA A 45 -13.17 -2.74 -2.98
N PRO A 46 -13.51 -2.88 -1.68
CA PRO A 46 -14.73 -2.25 -1.16
C PRO A 46 -14.69 -0.73 -1.37
N GLY A 47 -15.88 -0.13 -1.48
CA GLY A 47 -15.97 1.29 -1.77
C GLY A 47 -15.32 2.20 -0.73
N ASP A 48 -15.16 1.72 0.50
CA ASP A 48 -14.54 2.49 1.58
C ASP A 48 -13.01 2.36 1.62
N LEU A 49 -12.43 1.49 0.77
CA LEU A 49 -10.99 1.26 0.79
C LEU A 49 -10.25 2.42 0.13
N ALA A 50 -9.21 2.90 0.80
CA ALA A 50 -8.39 3.98 0.26
C ALA A 50 -7.40 3.44 -0.77
N TRP A 51 -7.92 2.93 -1.87
CA TRP A 51 -7.15 2.30 -2.95
C TRP A 51 -6.09 3.22 -3.53
N TYR A 52 -6.36 4.52 -3.53
CA TYR A 52 -5.48 5.52 -4.13
C TYR A 52 -4.17 5.70 -3.37
N ARG A 53 -4.05 5.14 -2.17
CA ARG A 53 -2.81 5.18 -1.39
C ARG A 53 -1.82 4.08 -1.78
N ILE A 54 -2.21 3.21 -2.74
CA ILE A 54 -1.36 2.10 -3.19
C ILE A 54 -0.91 2.38 -4.61
N LEU A 55 0.40 2.38 -4.81
CA LEU A 55 1.04 2.80 -6.06
C LEU A 55 1.99 1.73 -6.58
N THR A 56 2.48 1.92 -7.79
CA THR A 56 3.60 1.12 -8.29
C THR A 56 4.87 1.52 -7.56
N SER A 57 5.90 0.67 -7.60
CA SER A 57 7.16 0.93 -6.89
C SER A 57 7.87 2.18 -7.40
N SER A 58 7.59 2.61 -8.62
CA SER A 58 8.16 3.84 -9.16
C SER A 58 7.55 5.11 -8.55
N GLY A 59 6.49 4.96 -7.75
CA GLY A 59 5.79 6.11 -7.18
C GLY A 59 4.80 6.76 -8.12
N ALA A 60 4.58 6.15 -9.29
CA ALA A 60 3.57 6.63 -10.23
C ALA A 60 2.26 5.90 -10.00
N PRO A 61 1.11 6.54 -10.27
CA PRO A 61 -0.14 5.81 -10.31
C PRO A 61 -0.05 4.68 -11.34
N ALA A 62 -0.75 3.57 -11.06
CA ALA A 62 -0.81 2.49 -12.03
C ALA A 62 -1.42 3.02 -13.34
N ASP A 63 -0.98 2.44 -14.46
CA ASP A 63 -1.50 2.85 -15.77
C ASP A 63 -2.92 2.31 -15.96
N HIS A 64 -3.89 3.10 -15.56
CA HIS A 64 -5.30 2.73 -15.64
C HIS A 64 -6.17 3.99 -15.69
N SER A 65 -7.45 3.80 -15.97
CA SER A 65 -8.39 4.91 -16.11
C SER A 65 -8.56 5.75 -14.85
N GLY A 66 -8.23 5.19 -13.68
CA GLY A 66 -8.34 5.89 -12.42
C GLY A 66 -7.10 6.70 -12.01
N ALA A 67 -6.07 6.76 -12.86
CA ALA A 67 -4.80 7.40 -12.48
C ALA A 67 -4.97 8.89 -12.13
N ALA A 68 -5.77 9.62 -12.90
CA ALA A 68 -5.98 11.03 -12.62
C ALA A 68 -6.72 11.25 -11.29
N GLU A 69 -7.71 10.42 -11.01
CA GLU A 69 -8.45 10.48 -9.76
C GLU A 69 -7.55 10.12 -8.59
N GLN A 70 -6.70 9.11 -8.76
CA GLN A 70 -5.74 8.70 -7.74
C GLN A 70 -4.83 9.86 -7.37
N ARG A 71 -4.27 10.52 -8.39
CA ARG A 71 -3.36 11.66 -8.19
C ARG A 71 -4.08 12.81 -7.49
N ARG A 72 -5.32 13.08 -7.89
CA ARG A 72 -6.12 14.15 -7.30
C ARG A 72 -6.35 13.91 -5.80
N ARG A 73 -6.72 12.67 -5.45
CA ARG A 73 -6.97 12.33 -4.05
C ARG A 73 -5.72 12.38 -3.20
N LEU A 74 -4.58 11.94 -3.74
CA LEU A 74 -3.31 11.99 -3.03
C LEU A 74 -2.88 13.43 -2.79
N LYS A 75 -3.06 14.31 -3.77
CA LYS A 75 -2.77 15.73 -3.59
C LYS A 75 -3.64 16.35 -2.51
N LYS A 76 -4.90 15.95 -2.45
CA LYS A 76 -5.82 16.42 -1.42
C LYS A 76 -5.38 15.99 -0.03
N GLU A 77 -4.72 14.82 0.08
CA GLU A 77 -4.16 14.35 1.34
C GLU A 77 -2.77 14.93 1.62
N ARG A 78 -2.29 15.83 0.75
CA ARG A 78 -0.99 16.50 0.88
C ARG A 78 0.20 15.59 0.73
N VAL A 79 0.04 14.53 -0.06
CA VAL A 79 1.16 13.66 -0.42
C VAL A 79 2.13 14.43 -1.29
N ALA A 80 3.42 14.36 -0.96
CA ALA A 80 4.46 15.08 -1.70
C ALA A 80 4.77 14.40 -3.03
N PHE A 81 4.81 15.19 -4.11
CA PHE A 81 5.18 14.73 -5.44
C PHE A 81 6.47 15.38 -5.89
N LYS A 82 7.27 14.62 -6.63
CA LYS A 82 8.44 15.14 -7.32
C LYS A 82 8.04 15.85 -8.60
N LYS A 83 8.99 16.56 -9.19
CA LYS A 83 8.78 17.26 -10.46
C LYS A 83 8.39 16.31 -11.59
N ASN A 84 8.87 15.07 -11.54
CA ASN A 84 8.54 14.08 -12.59
C ASN A 84 7.16 13.46 -12.43
N GLY A 85 6.39 13.88 -11.44
CA GLY A 85 5.03 13.38 -11.23
C GLY A 85 4.90 12.17 -10.32
N ALA A 86 6.01 11.58 -9.90
CA ALA A 86 6.00 10.47 -8.96
C ALA A 86 5.93 10.99 -7.51
N VAL A 87 5.41 10.18 -6.59
CA VAL A 87 5.41 10.56 -5.19
C VAL A 87 6.84 10.60 -4.65
N ASP A 88 7.07 11.45 -3.68
CA ASP A 88 8.35 11.50 -2.99
C ASP A 88 8.33 10.52 -1.82
N TRP A 89 8.83 9.31 -2.07
CA TRP A 89 8.81 8.25 -1.07
C TRP A 89 9.46 8.66 0.25
N SER A 90 10.49 9.48 0.21
CA SER A 90 11.20 9.88 1.42
C SER A 90 10.30 10.65 2.39
N GLN A 91 9.24 11.28 1.89
CA GLN A 91 8.35 12.09 2.70
C GLN A 91 7.02 11.41 3.02
N CYS A 92 6.60 10.45 2.21
CA CYS A 92 5.25 9.90 2.34
C CYS A 92 5.19 8.37 2.42
N ARG A 93 6.33 7.69 2.44
CA ARG A 93 6.33 6.22 2.55
C ARG A 93 5.63 5.77 3.82
N TRP A 94 4.75 4.80 3.66
CA TRP A 94 4.07 4.18 4.79
C TRP A 94 5.09 3.61 5.78
N ARG A 95 4.85 3.80 7.06
CA ARG A 95 5.75 3.36 8.11
C ARG A 95 5.50 1.95 8.59
N GLY A 96 4.42 1.33 8.12
CA GLY A 96 4.06 -0.02 8.49
C GLY A 96 2.77 -0.08 9.30
N PRO A 97 2.25 -1.30 9.51
CA PRO A 97 0.98 -1.49 10.20
C PRO A 97 1.07 -1.19 11.69
N THR A 98 -0.10 -1.04 12.30
CA THR A 98 -0.21 -0.81 13.74
C THR A 98 0.11 -2.07 14.52
N GLN A 99 0.38 -1.90 15.81
CA GLN A 99 0.59 -3.02 16.72
C GLN A 99 -0.63 -3.94 16.74
N LYS A 100 -1.82 -3.37 16.66
CA LYS A 100 -3.06 -4.16 16.63
C LYS A 100 -3.08 -5.11 15.43
N TRP A 101 -2.68 -4.62 14.25
CA TRP A 101 -2.59 -5.47 13.06
C TRP A 101 -1.56 -6.59 13.27
N LEU A 102 -0.41 -6.25 13.83
CA LEU A 102 0.64 -7.23 14.10
C LEU A 102 0.14 -8.32 15.03
N ASP A 103 -0.54 -7.94 16.11
CA ASP A 103 -1.09 -8.90 17.06
C ASP A 103 -2.11 -9.82 16.41
N ASN A 104 -2.98 -9.26 15.58
CA ASN A 104 -4.03 -10.05 14.91
C ASN A 104 -3.49 -10.93 13.79
N SER A 105 -2.37 -10.55 13.19
CA SER A 105 -1.79 -11.27 12.05
C SER A 105 -1.09 -12.55 12.46
N GLY A 106 -0.66 -12.65 13.71
CA GLY A 106 0.14 -13.78 14.17
C GLY A 106 1.56 -13.78 13.63
N ARG A 107 2.00 -12.69 12.96
CA ARG A 107 3.34 -12.61 12.40
C ARG A 107 4.38 -12.32 13.46
N ASP A 108 5.60 -12.85 13.24
CA ASP A 108 6.74 -12.53 14.07
C ASP A 108 7.11 -11.05 13.89
N ILE A 109 7.04 -10.29 14.97
CA ILE A 109 7.29 -8.85 14.92
C ILE A 109 8.69 -8.53 14.42
N GLU A 110 9.69 -9.32 14.82
CA GLU A 110 11.07 -9.07 14.36
C GLU A 110 11.20 -9.24 12.86
N GLU A 111 10.58 -10.29 12.30
CA GLU A 111 10.57 -10.52 10.88
C GLU A 111 9.89 -9.36 10.13
N VAL A 112 8.73 -8.93 10.64
CA VAL A 112 8.00 -7.82 10.04
C VAL A 112 8.83 -6.54 10.06
N MET A 113 9.49 -6.25 11.17
CA MET A 113 10.31 -5.03 11.28
C MET A 113 11.50 -5.07 10.32
N GLU A 114 12.10 -6.24 10.10
CA GLU A 114 13.17 -6.38 9.11
C GLU A 114 12.66 -6.09 7.70
N ILE A 115 11.49 -6.60 7.37
CA ILE A 115 10.87 -6.34 6.07
C ILE A 115 10.64 -4.85 5.87
N ILE A 116 10.06 -4.19 6.87
CA ILE A 116 9.78 -2.75 6.80
C ILE A 116 11.08 -1.95 6.65
N ALA A 117 12.11 -2.33 7.37
CA ALA A 117 13.40 -1.65 7.30
C ALA A 117 14.02 -1.73 5.91
N GLY A 118 13.67 -2.75 5.14
CA GLY A 118 14.16 -2.92 3.77
C GLY A 118 13.36 -2.16 2.71
N TRP A 119 12.25 -1.54 3.08
CA TRP A 119 11.40 -0.86 2.09
C TRP A 119 12.10 0.38 1.53
N LYS A 120 12.02 0.53 0.22
CA LYS A 120 12.50 1.71 -0.48
C LYS A 120 11.35 2.38 -1.25
N SER A 121 10.37 1.60 -1.55
CA SER A 121 9.15 2.09 -2.19
C SER A 121 8.06 1.03 -2.12
#